data_5ae5fdfa002b5a2a0d1267d518350a60
#
_entry.id   5ae5fdfa002b5a2a0d1267d518350a60
#
_cell.length_a   1.000
_cell.length_b   1.000
_cell.length_c   1.000
_cell.angle_alpha   90.00
_cell.angle_beta   90.00
_cell.angle_gamma   90.00
#
_symmetry.space_group_name_H-M   'P 1'
#
loop_
_entity.id
_entity.type
_entity.pdbx_description
1 polymer ?
#
loop_
_entity_poly.entity_id
_entity_poly.type
_entity_poly.pdbx_seq_one_letter_code
_entity_poly.pdbx_strand_id
1 'polypeptide(L)'
;LEYFRTLAHIKHFTNASKAIAVSQPALSRSIAKLEAELGVQLFDRSDKQLELTAEGKKFLFYVEKGLHQLDLGRRTITSSSPDNGIVRLSFIQSLGGYFVPNLLCAFREEHPNISFSLNQDDPMNLGEQLRDGKTDLCLCSAMVPVERVGWMYLCSEELYLVVHRKHPLASRQEISLQDIDGEPFIVLEPQYNLRVLTDQFFDLAGVTPNIIFEGADVFSVAGLVRAKLGITLLPKIPALCSPELVFLPISFPVCQRAIGIAWNTASPLSESATIFQKFILNKYIHQEQ
;
A
#
# COMPACT_ATOMS: atom_id res chain seq x y z
N LEU A 1 22.82 -12.53 -14.12
CA LEU A 1 21.97 -11.41 -13.77
C LEU A 1 21.98 -11.16 -12.25
N GLU A 2 21.86 -12.18 -11.40
CA GLU A 2 21.91 -12.04 -9.93
C GLU A 2 23.22 -11.38 -9.46
N TYR A 3 24.37 -11.75 -10.04
CA TYR A 3 25.66 -11.15 -9.71
C TYR A 3 25.70 -9.64 -10.00
N PHE A 4 25.13 -9.24 -11.14
CA PHE A 4 25.01 -7.85 -11.51
C PHE A 4 24.13 -7.07 -10.51
N ARG A 5 22.92 -7.60 -10.19
CA ARG A 5 22.00 -7.00 -9.22
C ARG A 5 22.67 -6.81 -7.85
N THR A 6 23.32 -7.87 -7.33
CA THR A 6 23.98 -7.80 -6.03
C THR A 6 25.12 -6.77 -6.02
N LEU A 7 25.93 -6.72 -7.08
CA LEU A 7 26.99 -5.72 -7.17
C LEU A 7 26.45 -4.29 -7.31
N ALA A 8 25.33 -4.11 -8.03
CA ALA A 8 24.68 -2.82 -8.21
C ALA A 8 24.19 -2.22 -6.88
N HIS A 9 23.69 -3.06 -5.97
CA HIS A 9 23.23 -2.61 -4.65
C HIS A 9 24.38 -2.41 -3.66
N ILE A 10 25.35 -3.32 -3.64
CA ILE A 10 26.45 -3.27 -2.65
C ILE A 10 27.54 -2.28 -3.06
N LYS A 11 27.69 -2.02 -4.37
CA LYS A 11 28.68 -1.09 -4.96
C LYS A 11 30.13 -1.34 -4.52
N HIS A 12 30.44 -2.59 -4.19
CA HIS A 12 31.79 -3.00 -3.75
C HIS A 12 32.03 -4.48 -4.09
N PHE A 13 33.01 -4.75 -4.97
CA PHE A 13 33.27 -6.10 -5.51
C PHE A 13 33.54 -7.15 -4.42
N THR A 14 34.38 -6.83 -3.44
CA THR A 14 34.72 -7.78 -2.36
C THR A 14 33.53 -8.09 -1.48
N ASN A 15 32.72 -7.10 -1.12
CA ASN A 15 31.54 -7.30 -0.28
C ASN A 15 30.44 -8.04 -1.07
N ALA A 16 30.23 -7.69 -2.33
CA ALA A 16 29.28 -8.38 -3.20
C ALA A 16 29.67 -9.85 -3.41
N SER A 17 30.93 -10.14 -3.66
CA SER A 17 31.40 -11.52 -3.83
C SER A 17 31.19 -12.40 -2.59
N LYS A 18 31.40 -11.84 -1.40
CA LYS A 18 31.09 -12.49 -0.13
C LYS A 18 29.59 -12.77 0.03
N ALA A 19 28.75 -11.81 -0.32
CA ALA A 19 27.29 -11.91 -0.20
C ALA A 19 26.69 -13.02 -1.09
N ILE A 20 27.33 -13.31 -2.23
CA ILE A 20 26.89 -14.37 -3.18
C ILE A 20 27.76 -15.62 -3.14
N ALA A 21 28.64 -15.73 -2.14
CA ALA A 21 29.52 -16.88 -1.91
C ALA A 21 30.38 -17.28 -3.13
N VAL A 22 30.96 -16.28 -3.84
CA VAL A 22 31.90 -16.49 -4.95
C VAL A 22 33.21 -15.75 -4.72
N SER A 23 34.26 -16.09 -5.47
CA SER A 23 35.50 -15.31 -5.42
C SER A 23 35.34 -13.98 -6.16
N GLN A 24 36.00 -12.93 -5.68
CA GLN A 24 35.98 -11.61 -6.31
C GLN A 24 36.44 -11.65 -7.79
N PRO A 25 37.49 -12.41 -8.20
CA PRO A 25 37.83 -12.56 -9.60
C PRO A 25 36.75 -13.21 -10.46
N ALA A 26 35.97 -14.17 -9.88
CA ALA A 26 34.87 -14.81 -10.59
C ALA A 26 33.71 -13.81 -10.81
N LEU A 27 33.35 -13.02 -9.79
CA LEU A 27 32.37 -11.97 -9.93
C LEU A 27 32.81 -10.93 -10.98
N SER A 28 34.05 -10.44 -10.91
CA SER A 28 34.58 -9.46 -11.87
C SER A 28 34.53 -9.96 -13.31
N ARG A 29 34.93 -11.23 -13.55
CA ARG A 29 34.84 -11.86 -14.88
C ARG A 29 33.39 -11.98 -15.38
N SER A 30 32.46 -12.34 -14.50
CA SER A 30 31.05 -12.46 -14.86
C SER A 30 30.42 -11.11 -15.24
N ILE A 31 30.79 -10.04 -14.55
CA ILE A 31 30.36 -8.67 -14.90
C ILE A 31 30.98 -8.25 -16.23
N ALA A 32 32.29 -8.44 -16.41
CA ALA A 32 32.96 -8.07 -17.67
C ALA A 32 32.37 -8.85 -18.87
N LYS A 33 32.02 -10.13 -18.69
CA LYS A 33 31.34 -10.91 -19.72
C LYS A 33 29.96 -10.34 -20.06
N LEU A 34 29.18 -9.96 -19.06
CA LEU A 34 27.86 -9.36 -19.24
C LEU A 34 27.97 -8.01 -19.99
N GLU A 35 28.92 -7.15 -19.59
CA GLU A 35 29.21 -5.89 -20.28
C GLU A 35 29.63 -6.09 -21.74
N ALA A 36 30.45 -7.11 -21.99
CA ALA A 36 30.87 -7.47 -23.36
C ALA A 36 29.71 -7.99 -24.23
N GLU A 37 28.83 -8.83 -23.65
CA GLU A 37 27.61 -9.32 -24.31
C GLU A 37 26.64 -8.20 -24.69
N LEU A 38 26.52 -7.19 -23.83
CA LEU A 38 25.64 -6.04 -24.04
C LEU A 38 26.28 -4.94 -24.88
N GLY A 39 27.60 -4.95 -25.06
CA GLY A 39 28.34 -3.94 -25.78
C GLY A 39 28.44 -2.58 -25.05
N VAL A 40 28.12 -2.52 -23.77
CA VAL A 40 28.13 -1.29 -22.97
C VAL A 40 28.70 -1.54 -21.57
N GLN A 41 29.31 -0.51 -20.99
CA GLN A 41 29.73 -0.55 -19.58
C GLN A 41 28.53 -0.30 -18.68
N LEU A 42 28.31 -1.17 -17.68
CA LEU A 42 27.24 -1.04 -16.70
C LEU A 42 27.72 -0.37 -15.41
N PHE A 43 29.02 -0.43 -15.14
CA PHE A 43 29.66 0.19 -13.98
C PHE A 43 30.73 1.19 -14.41
N ASP A 44 30.72 2.34 -13.76
CA ASP A 44 31.81 3.31 -13.80
C ASP A 44 32.84 2.91 -12.73
N ARG A 45 34.10 2.79 -13.18
CA ARG A 45 35.26 2.43 -12.34
C ARG A 45 36.28 3.55 -12.25
N SER A 46 35.94 4.73 -12.77
CA SER A 46 36.87 5.87 -12.88
C SER A 46 37.16 6.56 -11.54
N ASP A 47 36.19 6.48 -10.59
CA ASP A 47 36.32 7.09 -9.27
C ASP A 47 36.61 6.05 -8.18
N LYS A 48 36.95 6.55 -6.97
CA LYS A 48 37.19 5.71 -5.76
C LYS A 48 35.98 4.86 -5.35
N GLN A 49 34.81 5.15 -5.88
CA GLN A 49 33.57 4.41 -5.61
C GLN A 49 33.03 3.81 -6.90
N LEU A 50 32.57 2.55 -6.80
CA LEU A 50 31.92 1.86 -7.91
C LEU A 50 30.49 2.38 -8.06
N GLU A 51 30.17 2.98 -9.19
CA GLU A 51 28.83 3.49 -9.49
C GLU A 51 28.24 2.86 -10.75
N LEU A 52 26.92 2.86 -10.86
CA LEU A 52 26.23 2.45 -12.09
C LEU A 52 26.29 3.57 -13.13
N THR A 53 26.59 3.21 -14.36
CA THR A 53 26.41 4.09 -15.54
C THR A 53 24.91 4.39 -15.76
N ALA A 54 24.58 5.29 -16.67
CA ALA A 54 23.19 5.51 -17.10
C ALA A 54 22.56 4.22 -17.68
N GLU A 55 23.33 3.49 -18.49
CA GLU A 55 22.98 2.19 -19.05
C GLU A 55 22.82 1.13 -17.94
N GLY A 56 23.72 1.13 -16.97
CA GLY A 56 23.67 0.24 -15.82
C GLY A 56 22.39 0.44 -14.99
N LYS A 57 21.98 1.68 -14.74
CA LYS A 57 20.72 2.01 -14.04
C LYS A 57 19.49 1.52 -14.82
N LYS A 58 19.45 1.77 -16.13
CA LYS A 58 18.37 1.27 -17.00
C LYS A 58 18.32 -0.26 -16.99
N PHE A 59 19.47 -0.90 -17.13
CA PHE A 59 19.55 -2.36 -17.15
C PHE A 59 19.16 -2.97 -15.82
N LEU A 60 19.54 -2.36 -14.68
CA LEU A 60 19.14 -2.81 -13.34
C LEU A 60 17.63 -2.90 -13.19
N PHE A 61 16.90 -1.89 -13.65
CA PHE A 61 15.44 -1.88 -13.63
C PHE A 61 14.84 -3.12 -14.33
N TYR A 62 15.35 -3.49 -15.51
CA TYR A 62 14.84 -4.67 -16.22
C TYR A 62 15.32 -5.99 -15.60
N VAL A 63 16.54 -6.03 -15.07
CA VAL A 63 17.09 -7.22 -14.38
C VAL A 63 16.29 -7.52 -13.12
N GLU A 64 15.97 -6.52 -12.32
CA GLU A 64 15.15 -6.70 -11.11
C GLU A 64 13.77 -7.25 -11.47
N LYS A 65 13.10 -6.69 -12.48
CA LYS A 65 11.83 -7.21 -12.98
C LYS A 65 11.93 -8.66 -13.47
N GLY A 66 12.93 -8.97 -14.28
CA GLY A 66 13.14 -10.31 -14.82
C GLY A 66 13.41 -11.35 -13.73
N LEU A 67 14.32 -11.07 -12.81
CA LEU A 67 14.63 -11.95 -11.68
C LEU A 67 13.43 -12.14 -10.76
N HIS A 68 12.65 -11.07 -10.56
CA HIS A 68 11.42 -11.16 -9.76
C HIS A 68 10.39 -12.10 -10.42
N GLN A 69 10.16 -11.99 -11.74
CA GLN A 69 9.26 -12.87 -12.47
C GLN A 69 9.70 -14.33 -12.44
N LEU A 70 11.01 -14.59 -12.53
CA LEU A 70 11.57 -15.95 -12.40
C LEU A 70 11.36 -16.51 -10.99
N ASP A 71 11.55 -15.68 -9.95
CA ASP A 71 11.30 -16.09 -8.56
C ASP A 71 9.81 -16.36 -8.30
N LEU A 72 8.93 -15.54 -8.87
CA LEU A 72 7.48 -15.76 -8.85
C LEU A 72 7.12 -17.11 -9.50
N GLY A 73 7.63 -17.38 -10.71
CA GLY A 73 7.43 -18.66 -11.39
C GLY A 73 7.94 -19.84 -10.57
N ARG A 74 9.15 -19.72 -9.99
CA ARG A 74 9.70 -20.74 -9.09
C ARG A 74 8.78 -21.01 -7.90
N ARG A 75 8.30 -19.97 -7.23
CA ARG A 75 7.40 -20.10 -6.07
C ARG A 75 6.08 -20.76 -6.44
N THR A 76 5.49 -20.39 -7.58
CA THR A 76 4.25 -20.99 -8.08
C THR A 76 4.38 -22.51 -8.30
N ILE A 77 5.55 -22.97 -8.73
CA ILE A 77 5.83 -24.39 -8.99
C ILE A 77 6.23 -25.15 -7.71
N THR A 78 6.96 -24.49 -6.79
CA THR A 78 7.49 -25.14 -5.58
C THR A 78 6.53 -25.12 -4.39
N SER A 79 5.42 -24.40 -4.47
CA SER A 79 4.35 -24.41 -3.46
C SER A 79 3.63 -25.77 -3.49
N SER A 80 4.28 -26.80 -2.94
CA SER A 80 3.83 -28.21 -3.02
C SER A 80 2.71 -28.56 -2.04
N SER A 81 2.19 -27.63 -1.27
CA SER A 81 1.04 -27.83 -0.37
C SER A 81 0.18 -26.57 -0.35
N PRO A 82 -1.11 -26.67 -0.68
CA PRO A 82 -2.05 -25.56 -0.67
C PRO A 82 -2.06 -24.78 0.64
N ASP A 83 -1.88 -25.52 1.74
CA ASP A 83 -2.01 -25.02 3.11
C ASP A 83 -0.69 -24.51 3.74
N ASN A 84 0.42 -24.44 3.00
CA ASN A 84 1.74 -24.11 3.58
C ASN A 84 2.47 -22.97 2.84
N GLY A 85 1.71 -22.02 2.26
CA GLY A 85 2.27 -20.93 1.48
C GLY A 85 2.41 -19.62 2.24
N ILE A 86 2.99 -18.63 1.55
CA ILE A 86 3.08 -17.25 2.02
C ILE A 86 2.24 -16.37 1.11
N VAL A 87 1.28 -15.64 1.68
CA VAL A 87 0.51 -14.59 0.98
C VAL A 87 1.20 -13.24 1.21
N ARG A 88 1.59 -12.57 0.14
CA ARG A 88 2.11 -11.20 0.20
C ARG A 88 0.94 -10.24 0.08
N LEU A 89 0.54 -9.68 1.20
CA LEU A 89 -0.59 -8.77 1.31
C LEU A 89 -0.10 -7.35 1.55
N SER A 90 -0.42 -6.45 0.64
CA SER A 90 -0.24 -5.02 0.84
C SER A 90 -1.56 -4.33 1.15
N PHE A 91 -1.53 -3.23 1.87
CA PHE A 91 -2.74 -2.48 2.23
C PHE A 91 -2.45 -1.02 2.54
N ILE A 92 -3.47 -0.17 2.38
CA ILE A 92 -3.40 1.24 2.77
C ILE A 92 -3.40 1.37 4.29
N GLN A 93 -2.73 2.41 4.79
CA GLN A 93 -2.47 2.63 6.20
C GLN A 93 -3.73 2.58 7.09
N SER A 94 -4.82 3.21 6.67
CA SER A 94 -6.05 3.28 7.45
C SER A 94 -6.75 1.94 7.67
N LEU A 95 -6.43 0.89 6.89
CA LEU A 95 -6.95 -0.46 7.07
C LEU A 95 -6.13 -1.30 8.05
N GLY A 96 -4.87 -0.88 8.35
CA GLY A 96 -3.96 -1.61 9.22
C GLY A 96 -4.36 -1.64 10.69
N GLY A 97 -5.16 -0.66 11.16
CA GLY A 97 -5.54 -0.55 12.56
C GLY A 97 -6.69 -1.47 13.01
N TYR A 98 -7.48 -2.00 12.07
CA TYR A 98 -8.66 -2.80 12.39
C TYR A 98 -9.03 -3.81 11.32
N PHE A 99 -9.23 -3.36 10.06
CA PHE A 99 -9.76 -4.19 8.98
C PHE A 99 -8.84 -5.40 8.69
N VAL A 100 -7.57 -5.12 8.40
CA VAL A 100 -6.58 -6.17 8.08
C VAL A 100 -6.35 -7.13 9.26
N PRO A 101 -6.10 -6.69 10.50
CA PRO A 101 -5.94 -7.59 11.64
C PRO A 101 -7.14 -8.53 11.85
N ASN A 102 -8.36 -8.02 11.77
CA ASN A 102 -9.56 -8.86 11.95
C ASN A 102 -9.74 -9.86 10.81
N LEU A 103 -9.46 -9.45 9.58
CA LEU A 103 -9.49 -10.33 8.42
C LEU A 103 -8.47 -11.48 8.55
N LEU A 104 -7.25 -11.16 8.94
CA LEU A 104 -6.19 -12.15 9.13
C LEU A 104 -6.48 -13.08 10.32
N CYS A 105 -7.04 -12.56 11.40
CA CYS A 105 -7.45 -13.39 12.55
C CYS A 105 -8.48 -14.43 12.12
N ALA A 106 -9.56 -14.01 11.46
CA ALA A 106 -10.60 -14.93 10.98
C ALA A 106 -10.06 -15.94 9.95
N PHE A 107 -9.18 -15.52 9.05
CA PHE A 107 -8.59 -16.44 8.08
C PHE A 107 -7.69 -17.51 8.73
N ARG A 108 -6.91 -17.13 9.73
CA ARG A 108 -6.02 -18.07 10.43
C ARG A 108 -6.73 -19.13 11.24
N GLU A 109 -7.97 -18.91 11.64
CA GLU A 109 -8.80 -19.94 12.27
C GLU A 109 -9.10 -21.09 11.31
N GLU A 110 -9.29 -20.80 10.02
CA GLU A 110 -9.58 -21.82 8.99
C GLU A 110 -8.29 -22.36 8.32
N HIS A 111 -7.25 -21.50 8.19
CA HIS A 111 -6.01 -21.81 7.47
C HIS A 111 -4.77 -21.47 8.32
N PRO A 112 -4.51 -22.20 9.43
CA PRO A 112 -3.46 -21.86 10.40
C PRO A 112 -2.03 -21.93 9.85
N ASN A 113 -1.80 -22.69 8.79
CA ASN A 113 -0.47 -22.93 8.22
C ASN A 113 -0.09 -21.93 7.13
N ILE A 114 -1.03 -21.11 6.62
CA ILE A 114 -0.72 -20.07 5.65
C ILE A 114 -0.15 -18.86 6.37
N SER A 115 1.03 -18.45 5.97
CA SER A 115 1.74 -17.29 6.53
C SER A 115 1.51 -16.05 5.67
N PHE A 116 1.75 -14.86 6.27
CA PHE A 116 1.61 -13.58 5.57
C PHE A 116 2.92 -12.79 5.60
N SER A 117 3.25 -12.18 4.47
CA SER A 117 4.20 -11.08 4.37
C SER A 117 3.41 -9.80 4.17
N LEU A 118 3.37 -8.96 5.20
CA LEU A 118 2.54 -7.76 5.23
C LEU A 118 3.36 -6.53 4.83
N ASN A 119 2.79 -5.70 3.97
CA ASN A 119 3.35 -4.41 3.60
C ASN A 119 2.26 -3.33 3.64
N GLN A 120 2.62 -2.17 4.18
CA GLN A 120 1.76 -1.02 4.25
C GLN A 120 2.39 0.11 3.43
N ASP A 121 1.62 0.68 2.51
CA ASP A 121 2.13 1.70 1.60
C ASP A 121 1.01 2.64 1.13
N ASP A 122 1.37 3.67 0.38
CA ASP A 122 0.41 4.56 -0.26
C ASP A 122 -0.21 3.92 -1.52
N PRO A 123 -1.37 4.42 -1.97
CA PRO A 123 -2.10 3.81 -3.09
C PRO A 123 -1.33 3.77 -4.41
N MET A 124 -0.46 4.75 -4.69
CA MET A 124 0.33 4.76 -5.94
C MET A 124 1.36 3.65 -5.95
N ASN A 125 2.10 3.49 -4.86
CA ASN A 125 3.09 2.43 -4.71
C ASN A 125 2.44 1.04 -4.72
N LEU A 126 1.25 0.89 -4.12
CA LEU A 126 0.51 -0.38 -4.10
C LEU A 126 0.15 -0.88 -5.51
N GLY A 127 -0.28 0.01 -6.41
CA GLY A 127 -0.56 -0.35 -7.81
C GLY A 127 0.68 -0.82 -8.56
N GLU A 128 1.82 -0.17 -8.34
CA GLU A 128 3.11 -0.59 -8.91
C GLU A 128 3.59 -1.93 -8.35
N GLN A 129 3.45 -2.15 -7.05
CA GLN A 129 3.81 -3.41 -6.41
C GLN A 129 3.01 -4.59 -6.93
N LEU A 130 1.70 -4.41 -7.19
CA LEU A 130 0.86 -5.42 -7.83
C LEU A 130 1.32 -5.70 -9.26
N ARG A 131 1.52 -4.67 -10.06
CA ARG A 131 1.97 -4.79 -11.45
C ARG A 131 3.32 -5.48 -11.54
N ASP A 132 4.24 -5.14 -10.66
CA ASP A 132 5.59 -5.70 -10.61
C ASP A 132 5.61 -7.09 -9.93
N GLY A 133 4.48 -7.58 -9.38
CA GLY A 133 4.37 -8.87 -8.69
C GLY A 133 5.08 -8.93 -7.33
N LYS A 134 5.39 -7.76 -6.73
CA LYS A 134 5.99 -7.68 -5.39
C LYS A 134 4.99 -8.05 -4.30
N THR A 135 3.71 -7.85 -4.56
CA THR A 135 2.58 -8.26 -3.71
C THR A 135 1.59 -9.13 -4.52
N ASP A 136 0.91 -10.03 -3.86
CA ASP A 136 -0.08 -10.92 -4.47
C ASP A 136 -1.45 -10.25 -4.50
N LEU A 137 -1.83 -9.66 -3.37
CA LEU A 137 -3.12 -9.02 -3.14
C LEU A 137 -2.92 -7.68 -2.45
N CYS A 138 -3.80 -6.74 -2.74
CA CYS A 138 -3.82 -5.44 -2.09
C CYS A 138 -5.23 -5.11 -1.58
N LEU A 139 -5.33 -4.65 -0.32
CA LEU A 139 -6.55 -4.08 0.26
C LEU A 139 -6.45 -2.57 0.25
N CYS A 140 -7.33 -1.92 -0.50
CA CYS A 140 -7.28 -0.47 -0.71
C CYS A 140 -8.66 0.11 -0.98
N SER A 141 -8.76 1.43 -0.97
CA SER A 141 -9.92 2.13 -1.52
C SER A 141 -9.96 1.95 -3.05
N ALA A 142 -11.05 2.38 -3.69
CA ALA A 142 -11.15 2.39 -5.14
C ALA A 142 -9.91 3.04 -5.75
N MET A 143 -9.27 2.34 -6.67
CA MET A 143 -8.04 2.78 -7.32
C MET A 143 -8.35 3.44 -8.66
N VAL A 144 -7.50 4.40 -9.04
CA VAL A 144 -7.44 4.82 -10.45
C VAL A 144 -7.09 3.57 -11.27
N PRO A 145 -7.77 3.32 -12.40
CA PRO A 145 -7.48 2.15 -13.23
C PRO A 145 -6.00 2.06 -13.58
N VAL A 146 -5.37 0.96 -13.19
CA VAL A 146 -3.97 0.65 -13.50
C VAL A 146 -3.96 -0.54 -14.46
N GLU A 147 -3.17 -0.45 -15.51
CA GLU A 147 -3.05 -1.54 -16.49
C GLU A 147 -2.67 -2.86 -15.80
N ARG A 148 -3.40 -3.94 -16.11
CA ARG A 148 -3.20 -5.29 -15.55
C ARG A 148 -3.47 -5.43 -14.05
N VAL A 149 -4.17 -4.47 -13.46
CA VAL A 149 -4.64 -4.58 -12.07
C VAL A 149 -6.16 -4.68 -12.07
N GLY A 150 -6.67 -5.79 -11.55
CA GLY A 150 -8.08 -5.97 -11.23
C GLY A 150 -8.38 -5.40 -9.85
N TRP A 151 -9.56 -4.84 -9.67
CA TRP A 151 -10.07 -4.39 -8.39
C TRP A 151 -11.51 -4.85 -8.23
N MET A 152 -11.86 -5.33 -7.04
CA MET A 152 -13.23 -5.76 -6.73
C MET A 152 -13.66 -5.11 -5.41
N TYR A 153 -14.85 -4.55 -5.42
CA TYR A 153 -15.52 -3.99 -4.24
C TYR A 153 -15.77 -5.06 -3.18
N LEU A 154 -15.57 -4.71 -1.91
CA LEU A 154 -15.85 -5.55 -0.76
C LEU A 154 -16.91 -4.93 0.15
N CYS A 155 -16.73 -3.67 0.54
CA CYS A 155 -17.66 -2.96 1.41
C CYS A 155 -17.47 -1.44 1.31
N SER A 156 -18.46 -0.70 1.81
CA SER A 156 -18.35 0.74 2.02
C SER A 156 -18.02 1.04 3.47
N GLU A 157 -17.23 2.07 3.68
CA GLU A 157 -16.89 2.61 4.99
C GLU A 157 -17.32 4.06 5.05
N GLU A 158 -18.13 4.40 6.05
CA GLU A 158 -18.60 5.77 6.27
C GLU A 158 -17.47 6.65 6.81
N LEU A 159 -17.48 7.91 6.39
CA LEU A 159 -16.64 8.96 6.93
C LEU A 159 -17.47 9.85 7.84
N TYR A 160 -16.87 10.25 8.94
CA TYR A 160 -17.48 11.07 9.97
C TYR A 160 -16.72 12.39 10.08
N LEU A 161 -17.44 13.47 10.40
CA LEU A 161 -16.80 14.66 10.90
C LEU A 161 -16.29 14.39 12.31
N VAL A 162 -14.98 14.52 12.51
CA VAL A 162 -14.33 14.28 13.80
C VAL A 162 -13.98 15.60 14.43
N VAL A 163 -14.51 15.82 15.63
CA VAL A 163 -14.32 17.04 16.41
C VAL A 163 -13.90 16.71 17.84
N HIS A 164 -13.25 17.64 18.53
CA HIS A 164 -13.01 17.49 19.95
C HIS A 164 -14.34 17.59 20.74
N ARG A 165 -14.54 16.79 21.80
CA ARG A 165 -15.78 16.75 22.61
C ARG A 165 -16.24 18.12 23.18
N LYS A 166 -15.36 19.11 23.26
CA LYS A 166 -15.67 20.48 23.68
C LYS A 166 -15.93 21.43 22.51
N HIS A 167 -15.91 20.92 21.27
CA HIS A 167 -16.23 21.71 20.10
C HIS A 167 -17.72 22.05 20.08
N PRO A 168 -18.15 23.25 19.62
CA PRO A 168 -19.58 23.60 19.55
C PRO A 168 -20.42 22.59 18.77
N LEU A 169 -19.86 22.01 17.70
CA LEU A 169 -20.53 20.98 16.88
C LEU A 169 -20.71 19.65 17.60
N ALA A 170 -19.96 19.35 18.65
CA ALA A 170 -19.97 18.03 19.32
C ALA A 170 -21.32 17.65 19.95
N SER A 171 -22.22 18.62 20.16
CA SER A 171 -23.56 18.39 20.69
C SER A 171 -24.60 18.03 19.62
N ARG A 172 -24.25 18.11 18.34
CA ARG A 172 -25.16 17.75 17.24
C ARG A 172 -25.24 16.24 17.07
N GLN A 173 -26.39 15.75 16.58
CA GLN A 173 -26.56 14.31 16.26
C GLN A 173 -26.01 13.96 14.88
N GLU A 174 -26.09 14.91 13.95
CA GLU A 174 -25.57 14.83 12.59
C GLU A 174 -25.17 16.22 12.10
N ILE A 175 -24.43 16.31 11.00
CA ILE A 175 -23.93 17.56 10.44
C ILE A 175 -23.96 17.51 8.91
N SER A 176 -24.30 18.63 8.26
CA SER A 176 -24.00 18.82 6.84
C SER A 176 -22.61 19.41 6.68
N LEU A 177 -21.86 19.04 5.63
CA LEU A 177 -20.59 19.70 5.34
C LEU A 177 -20.76 21.20 5.04
N GLN A 178 -21.95 21.64 4.65
CA GLN A 178 -22.26 23.06 4.49
C GLN A 178 -22.22 23.85 5.82
N ASP A 179 -22.40 23.16 6.95
CA ASP A 179 -22.41 23.79 8.28
C ASP A 179 -21.01 24.01 8.86
N ILE A 180 -19.94 23.57 8.17
CA ILE A 180 -18.55 23.66 8.66
C ILE A 180 -17.75 24.79 8.00
N ASP A 181 -18.43 25.70 7.30
CA ASP A 181 -17.77 26.81 6.60
C ASP A 181 -16.97 27.68 7.58
N GLY A 182 -15.73 27.97 7.21
CA GLY A 182 -14.80 28.76 8.04
C GLY A 182 -14.13 28.01 9.20
N GLU A 183 -14.53 26.79 9.51
CA GLU A 183 -13.85 25.98 10.54
C GLU A 183 -12.42 25.61 10.12
N PRO A 184 -11.45 25.63 11.06
CA PRO A 184 -10.09 25.17 10.78
C PRO A 184 -10.08 23.66 10.51
N PHE A 185 -9.66 23.29 9.30
CA PHE A 185 -9.71 21.89 8.84
C PHE A 185 -8.32 21.27 8.75
N ILE A 186 -8.21 20.04 9.24
CA ILE A 186 -7.01 19.20 9.17
C ILE A 186 -7.31 18.09 8.19
N VAL A 187 -6.47 17.91 7.16
CA VAL A 187 -6.66 16.91 6.11
C VAL A 187 -5.44 16.02 5.98
N LEU A 188 -5.56 14.94 5.20
CA LEU A 188 -4.39 14.18 4.76
C LEU A 188 -3.67 14.89 3.60
N GLU A 189 -2.40 14.55 3.39
CA GLU A 189 -1.63 15.05 2.24
C GLU A 189 -2.26 14.60 0.91
N PRO A 190 -2.05 15.35 -0.21
CA PRO A 190 -2.75 15.15 -1.49
C PRO A 190 -2.57 13.78 -2.15
N GLN A 191 -1.49 13.05 -1.85
CA GLN A 191 -1.24 11.71 -2.42
C GLN A 191 -2.16 10.61 -1.86
N TYR A 192 -2.87 10.87 -0.75
CA TYR A 192 -3.77 9.89 -0.14
C TYR A 192 -5.15 9.92 -0.77
N ASN A 193 -5.68 8.75 -1.11
CA ASN A 193 -7.02 8.63 -1.70
C ASN A 193 -8.12 9.20 -0.79
N LEU A 194 -7.97 9.10 0.52
CA LEU A 194 -8.92 9.70 1.46
C LEU A 194 -8.94 11.23 1.36
N ARG A 195 -7.82 11.88 1.03
CA ARG A 195 -7.78 13.33 0.75
C ARG A 195 -8.52 13.64 -0.55
N VAL A 196 -8.26 12.91 -1.61
CA VAL A 196 -8.96 13.10 -2.89
C VAL A 196 -10.48 12.99 -2.72
N LEU A 197 -10.95 11.99 -1.95
CA LEU A 197 -12.37 11.84 -1.63
C LEU A 197 -12.89 12.99 -0.76
N THR A 198 -12.13 13.43 0.23
CA THR A 198 -12.51 14.57 1.09
C THR A 198 -12.68 15.85 0.26
N ASP A 199 -11.75 16.12 -0.65
CA ASP A 199 -11.85 17.29 -1.55
C ASP A 199 -13.10 17.20 -2.45
N GLN A 200 -13.42 16.02 -2.99
CA GLN A 200 -14.65 15.79 -3.76
C GLN A 200 -15.92 16.04 -2.92
N PHE A 201 -15.93 15.67 -1.65
CA PHE A 201 -17.08 15.95 -0.76
C PHE A 201 -17.23 17.42 -0.46
N PHE A 202 -16.14 18.17 -0.32
CA PHE A 202 -16.18 19.62 -0.20
C PHE A 202 -16.75 20.27 -1.47
N ASP A 203 -16.29 19.83 -2.64
CA ASP A 203 -16.80 20.32 -3.93
C ASP A 203 -18.31 20.06 -4.06
N LEU A 204 -18.76 18.83 -3.72
CA LEU A 204 -20.18 18.46 -3.73
C LEU A 204 -21.02 19.29 -2.74
N ALA A 205 -20.46 19.65 -1.61
CA ALA A 205 -21.10 20.48 -0.61
C ALA A 205 -21.07 21.98 -0.97
N GLY A 206 -20.25 22.40 -1.94
CA GLY A 206 -20.01 23.79 -2.27
C GLY A 206 -19.24 24.54 -1.17
N VAL A 207 -18.41 23.86 -0.41
CA VAL A 207 -17.65 24.40 0.72
C VAL A 207 -16.17 24.52 0.35
N THR A 208 -15.57 25.65 0.69
CA THR A 208 -14.12 25.83 0.60
C THR A 208 -13.51 25.66 2.00
N PRO A 209 -12.82 24.54 2.28
CA PRO A 209 -12.29 24.28 3.62
C PRO A 209 -11.13 25.25 3.95
N ASN A 210 -11.08 25.70 5.20
CA ASN A 210 -9.94 26.43 5.73
C ASN A 210 -8.87 25.44 6.20
N ILE A 211 -8.06 24.89 5.28
CA ILE A 211 -7.04 23.89 5.58
C ILE A 211 -5.88 24.55 6.33
N ILE A 212 -5.68 24.14 7.59
CA ILE A 212 -4.61 24.64 8.46
C ILE A 212 -3.43 23.67 8.59
N PHE A 213 -3.65 22.39 8.26
CA PHE A 213 -2.62 21.36 8.34
C PHE A 213 -2.91 20.19 7.40
N GLU A 214 -1.85 19.65 6.83
CA GLU A 214 -1.87 18.44 6.01
C GLU A 214 -1.00 17.36 6.67
N GLY A 215 -1.58 16.21 7.01
CA GLY A 215 -0.93 15.13 7.73
C GLY A 215 -0.66 13.91 6.88
N ALA A 216 0.41 13.17 7.22
CA ALA A 216 0.79 11.96 6.51
C ALA A 216 -0.01 10.71 6.92
N ASP A 217 -0.79 10.78 8.01
CA ASP A 217 -1.52 9.62 8.54
C ASP A 217 -2.75 10.03 9.38
N VAL A 218 -3.73 9.12 9.46
CA VAL A 218 -5.00 9.35 10.17
C VAL A 218 -4.83 9.51 11.68
N PHE A 219 -3.80 8.92 12.29
CA PHE A 219 -3.56 8.99 13.74
C PHE A 219 -3.01 10.36 14.13
N SER A 220 -2.07 10.91 13.35
CA SER A 220 -1.55 12.27 13.52
C SER A 220 -2.66 13.30 13.37
N VAL A 221 -3.49 13.17 12.32
CA VAL A 221 -4.64 14.05 12.08
C VAL A 221 -5.61 14.00 13.25
N ALA A 222 -6.02 12.82 13.71
CA ALA A 222 -6.90 12.66 14.87
C ALA A 222 -6.27 13.22 16.16
N GLY A 223 -4.95 13.06 16.32
CA GLY A 223 -4.20 13.64 17.44
C GLY A 223 -4.27 15.16 17.50
N LEU A 224 -4.17 15.83 16.35
CA LEU A 224 -4.31 17.29 16.25
C LEU A 224 -5.73 17.78 16.53
N VAL A 225 -6.76 17.02 16.09
CA VAL A 225 -8.15 17.28 16.48
C VAL A 225 -8.34 17.16 18.00
N ARG A 226 -7.75 16.13 18.60
CA ARG A 226 -7.75 15.95 20.06
C ARG A 226 -7.08 17.11 20.79
N ALA A 227 -6.03 17.68 20.19
CA ALA A 227 -5.37 18.87 20.68
C ALA A 227 -6.14 20.18 20.43
N LYS A 228 -7.35 20.11 19.84
CA LYS A 228 -8.26 21.23 19.51
C LYS A 228 -7.72 22.20 18.46
N LEU A 229 -6.90 21.73 17.55
CA LEU A 229 -6.33 22.57 16.50
C LEU A 229 -7.29 22.74 15.33
N GLY A 230 -8.27 21.84 15.16
CA GLY A 230 -9.24 21.89 14.07
C GLY A 230 -10.15 20.68 14.07
N ILE A 231 -10.86 20.49 12.96
CA ILE A 231 -11.76 19.38 12.69
C ILE A 231 -11.26 18.57 11.47
N THR A 232 -11.77 17.36 11.24
CA THR A 232 -11.36 16.51 10.11
C THR A 232 -12.46 15.55 9.67
N LEU A 233 -12.30 14.94 8.47
CA LEU A 233 -13.09 13.81 7.99
C LEU A 233 -12.29 12.53 8.08
N LEU A 234 -12.73 11.56 8.91
CA LEU A 234 -12.07 10.27 9.07
C LEU A 234 -13.09 9.12 9.18
N PRO A 235 -12.70 7.89 8.84
CA PRO A 235 -13.48 6.71 9.17
C PRO A 235 -13.48 6.48 10.68
N LYS A 236 -14.57 5.92 11.18
CA LYS A 236 -14.69 5.57 12.61
C LYS A 236 -14.07 4.20 12.87
N ILE A 237 -12.76 4.16 13.02
CA ILE A 237 -12.02 2.94 13.35
C ILE A 237 -11.73 2.87 14.85
N PRO A 238 -11.80 1.69 15.49
CA PRO A 238 -11.64 1.55 16.96
C PRO A 238 -10.36 2.20 17.49
N ALA A 239 -9.27 2.12 16.77
CA ALA A 239 -7.97 2.69 17.16
C ALA A 239 -7.96 4.23 17.23
N LEU A 240 -8.92 4.91 16.58
CA LEU A 240 -9.08 6.38 16.66
C LEU A 240 -10.10 6.79 17.72
N CYS A 241 -10.92 5.86 18.22
CA CYS A 241 -11.94 6.17 19.23
C CYS A 241 -11.29 6.56 20.56
N SER A 242 -11.63 7.75 21.04
CA SER A 242 -11.14 8.31 22.29
C SER A 242 -12.29 9.07 22.96
N PRO A 243 -12.38 9.11 24.31
CA PRO A 243 -13.39 9.91 25.01
C PRO A 243 -13.33 11.41 24.70
N GLU A 244 -12.25 11.88 24.11
CA GLU A 244 -12.02 13.28 23.75
C GLU A 244 -12.51 13.62 22.34
N LEU A 245 -12.76 12.61 21.49
CA LEU A 245 -13.20 12.78 20.11
C LEU A 245 -14.66 12.36 19.95
N VAL A 246 -15.40 13.15 19.16
CA VAL A 246 -16.77 12.85 18.73
C VAL A 246 -16.77 12.65 17.23
N PHE A 247 -17.37 11.56 16.80
CA PHE A 247 -17.57 11.21 15.40
C PHE A 247 -19.01 11.50 15.03
N LEU A 248 -19.24 12.56 14.27
CA LEU A 248 -20.56 13.03 13.85
C LEU A 248 -20.90 12.45 12.47
N PRO A 249 -22.03 11.78 12.31
CA PRO A 249 -22.53 11.37 11.01
C PRO A 249 -22.74 12.61 10.11
N ILE A 250 -22.47 12.45 8.80
CA ILE A 250 -22.62 13.51 7.80
C ILE A 250 -23.89 13.24 7.01
N SER A 251 -24.85 14.18 7.08
CA SER A 251 -26.13 14.08 6.38
C SER A 251 -26.03 14.46 4.90
N PHE A 252 -25.12 15.40 4.55
CA PHE A 252 -24.88 15.82 3.17
C PHE A 252 -23.45 16.36 2.98
N PRO A 253 -22.77 15.97 1.87
CA PRO A 253 -23.10 14.86 0.97
C PRO A 253 -22.93 13.51 1.66
N VAL A 254 -23.33 12.42 1.01
CA VAL A 254 -23.04 11.06 1.50
C VAL A 254 -21.54 10.84 1.45
N CYS A 255 -20.89 10.81 2.62
CA CYS A 255 -19.45 10.67 2.75
C CYS A 255 -19.08 9.21 3.02
N GLN A 256 -18.76 8.48 1.97
CA GLN A 256 -18.37 7.06 2.04
C GLN A 256 -17.14 6.82 1.18
N ARG A 257 -16.35 5.81 1.54
CA ARG A 257 -15.30 5.26 0.68
C ARG A 257 -15.54 3.78 0.42
N ALA A 258 -15.33 3.37 -0.82
CA ALA A 258 -15.34 1.96 -1.18
C ALA A 258 -14.00 1.32 -0.77
N ILE A 259 -14.07 0.18 -0.09
CA ILE A 259 -12.92 -0.69 0.19
C ILE A 259 -13.02 -1.90 -0.72
N GLY A 260 -11.91 -2.30 -1.28
CA GLY A 260 -11.84 -3.44 -2.19
C GLY A 260 -10.51 -4.17 -2.12
N ILE A 261 -10.48 -5.27 -2.86
CA ILE A 261 -9.30 -6.10 -3.06
C ILE A 261 -8.81 -5.95 -4.51
N ALA A 262 -7.51 -5.76 -4.67
CA ALA A 262 -6.85 -5.66 -5.97
C ALA A 262 -5.80 -6.74 -6.17
N TRP A 263 -5.57 -7.15 -7.42
CA TRP A 263 -4.58 -8.16 -7.81
C TRP A 263 -4.09 -7.92 -9.23
N ASN A 264 -2.95 -8.53 -9.58
CA ASN A 264 -2.46 -8.52 -10.95
C ASN A 264 -3.24 -9.53 -11.81
N THR A 265 -3.87 -9.06 -12.90
CA THR A 265 -4.67 -9.89 -13.81
C THR A 265 -3.84 -10.59 -14.90
N ALA A 266 -2.58 -10.18 -15.07
CA ALA A 266 -1.69 -10.75 -16.08
C ALA A 266 -0.84 -11.94 -15.57
N SER A 267 -0.87 -12.18 -14.25
CA SER A 267 -0.12 -13.29 -13.62
C SER A 267 -1.03 -14.10 -12.71
N PRO A 268 -0.93 -15.43 -12.72
CA PRO A 268 -1.70 -16.27 -11.81
C PRO A 268 -1.28 -16.00 -10.37
N LEU A 269 -2.25 -15.98 -9.47
CA LEU A 269 -1.98 -15.98 -8.03
C LEU A 269 -1.40 -17.32 -7.59
N SER A 270 -0.59 -17.32 -6.55
CA SER A 270 -0.22 -18.55 -5.85
C SER A 270 -1.48 -19.24 -5.28
N GLU A 271 -1.38 -20.54 -4.99
CA GLU A 271 -2.51 -21.28 -4.43
C GLU A 271 -2.97 -20.69 -3.09
N SER A 272 -2.04 -20.36 -2.18
CA SER A 272 -2.36 -19.70 -0.91
C SER A 272 -3.01 -18.32 -1.09
N ALA A 273 -2.53 -17.52 -2.05
CA ALA A 273 -3.13 -16.22 -2.35
C ALA A 273 -4.55 -16.39 -2.96
N THR A 274 -4.77 -17.44 -3.75
CA THR A 274 -6.09 -17.77 -4.30
C THR A 274 -7.06 -18.20 -3.20
N ILE A 275 -6.61 -19.01 -2.24
CA ILE A 275 -7.41 -19.42 -1.07
C ILE A 275 -7.81 -18.18 -0.27
N PHE A 276 -6.84 -17.29 0.01
CA PHE A 276 -7.11 -16.07 0.77
C PHE A 276 -8.04 -15.11 0.02
N GLN A 277 -7.86 -14.94 -1.29
CA GLN A 277 -8.76 -14.13 -2.12
C GLN A 277 -10.21 -14.67 -2.05
N LYS A 278 -10.40 -15.99 -2.23
CA LYS A 278 -11.72 -16.62 -2.14
C LYS A 278 -12.35 -16.43 -0.75
N PHE A 279 -11.56 -16.59 0.31
CA PHE A 279 -12.03 -16.34 1.68
C PHE A 279 -12.56 -14.92 1.85
N ILE A 280 -11.80 -13.91 1.38
CA ILE A 280 -12.23 -12.50 1.43
C ILE A 280 -13.54 -12.30 0.66
N LEU A 281 -13.58 -12.79 -0.58
CA LEU A 281 -14.76 -12.62 -1.43
C LEU A 281 -16.00 -13.28 -0.82
N ASN A 282 -15.87 -14.51 -0.30
CA ASN A 282 -16.97 -15.19 0.37
C ASN A 282 -17.45 -14.43 1.61
N LYS A 283 -16.53 -13.89 2.40
CA LYS A 283 -16.87 -13.16 3.63
C LYS A 283 -17.64 -11.86 3.35
N TYR A 284 -17.36 -11.15 2.27
CA TYR A 284 -17.94 -9.83 2.01
C TYR A 284 -19.04 -9.84 0.96
N ILE A 285 -18.98 -10.71 -0.08
CA ILE A 285 -20.01 -10.75 -1.12
C ILE A 285 -21.30 -11.43 -0.61
N HIS A 286 -21.21 -12.41 0.32
CA HIS A 286 -22.38 -13.09 0.88
C HIS A 286 -23.04 -12.36 2.05
N GLN A 287 -22.57 -11.21 2.48
CA GLN A 287 -23.20 -10.38 3.51
C GLN A 287 -24.22 -9.37 2.97
N GLU A 288 -24.34 -9.23 1.64
CA GLU A 288 -25.31 -8.33 0.98
C GLU A 288 -26.64 -9.04 0.59
N GLN A 289 -26.87 -10.28 1.02
CA GLN A 289 -28.17 -10.99 0.91
C GLN A 289 -28.82 -11.12 2.31
#